data_1a9bd63da420b44d79c136590ae24761
#
_entry.id   1a9bd63da420b44d79c136590ae24761
#
_cell.length_a   1.000
_cell.length_b   1.000
_cell.length_c   1.000
_cell.angle_alpha   90.00
_cell.angle_beta   90.00
_cell.angle_gamma   90.00
#
_symmetry.space_group_name_H-M   'P 1'
#
loop_
_entity.id
_entity.type
_entity.pdbx_description
1 polymer ?
#
loop_
_entity_poly.entity_id
_entity_poly.type
_entity_poly.pdbx_seq_one_letter_code
_entity_poly.pdbx_strand_id
1 'polypeptide(L)'
;MTYVGIDVSKATFVVAYSSAKTSRTRIFRNTVKGVHEFIQTISSATHHCVLEATGNYSALLVYLLSEAGITISLENPLKIKNFARVMLTVIKTDEIDARLIALYGEKMQPEPYKLRSDAILVLKQKRTVLRQLKKQLTATRNLKGSMEVLPFFDPKCKKTIEKTIAFLEKQIKGMEEELASLAQGEYKKQMDLLTSIKGIGVTLAAALIVATGGFTYFDNAKQLTRYLGLSPTYQQSGTSVNVK
;
A
#
# COMPACT_ATOMS: atom_id res chain seq x y z
N MET A 1 -28.08 -1.98 3.76
CA MET A 1 -26.83 -1.21 3.71
C MET A 1 -26.56 -0.85 2.27
N THR A 2 -26.31 0.41 1.95
CA THR A 2 -26.05 0.88 0.58
C THR A 2 -24.54 0.92 0.35
N TYR A 3 -24.05 0.22 -0.67
CA TYR A 3 -22.64 0.27 -1.04
C TYR A 3 -22.35 1.49 -1.89
N VAL A 4 -21.33 2.24 -1.49
CA VAL A 4 -20.85 3.45 -2.17
C VAL A 4 -19.50 3.13 -2.80
N GLY A 5 -19.45 3.13 -4.12
CA GLY A 5 -18.20 2.88 -4.86
C GLY A 5 -17.41 4.16 -5.04
N ILE A 6 -16.11 4.07 -4.79
CA ILE A 6 -15.22 5.24 -4.86
C ILE A 6 -13.99 4.89 -5.70
N ASP A 7 -13.80 5.62 -6.78
CA ASP A 7 -12.56 5.63 -7.56
C ASP A 7 -11.69 6.82 -7.17
N VAL A 8 -10.42 6.55 -6.79
CA VAL A 8 -9.53 7.55 -6.19
C VAL A 8 -8.35 7.86 -7.09
N SER A 9 -8.20 9.12 -7.42
CA SER A 9 -7.02 9.67 -8.09
C SER A 9 -6.21 10.59 -7.18
N LYS A 10 -5.10 11.11 -7.68
CA LYS A 10 -4.22 12.03 -6.94
C LYS A 10 -4.94 13.30 -6.47
N ALA A 11 -5.72 13.92 -7.36
CA ALA A 11 -6.32 15.24 -7.11
C ALA A 11 -7.79 15.16 -6.69
N THR A 12 -8.49 14.11 -7.12
CA THR A 12 -9.95 13.97 -6.95
C THR A 12 -10.31 12.53 -6.65
N PHE A 13 -11.52 12.33 -6.18
CA PHE A 13 -12.16 11.01 -6.16
C PHE A 13 -13.61 11.11 -6.65
N VAL A 14 -14.04 10.08 -7.37
CA VAL A 14 -15.39 9.97 -7.93
C VAL A 14 -16.19 8.99 -7.08
N VAL A 15 -17.39 9.38 -6.72
CA VAL A 15 -18.28 8.61 -5.87
C VAL A 15 -19.53 8.22 -6.64
N ALA A 16 -19.88 6.93 -6.61
CA ALA A 16 -21.16 6.41 -7.07
C ALA A 16 -21.95 5.88 -5.87
N TYR A 17 -23.14 6.45 -5.64
CA TYR A 17 -24.02 6.06 -4.53
C TYR A 17 -24.86 4.82 -4.84
N SER A 18 -24.79 4.30 -6.04
CA SER A 18 -25.45 3.09 -6.51
C SER A 18 -24.72 2.53 -7.72
N SER A 19 -24.83 1.24 -7.95
CA SER A 19 -24.34 0.56 -9.14
C SER A 19 -25.16 0.81 -10.41
N ALA A 20 -26.35 1.38 -10.29
CA ALA A 20 -27.23 1.63 -11.42
C ALA A 20 -26.59 2.56 -12.45
N LYS A 21 -26.68 2.23 -13.76
CA LYS A 21 -26.10 3.02 -14.86
C LYS A 21 -26.54 4.48 -14.88
N THR A 22 -27.76 4.75 -14.41
CA THR A 22 -28.38 6.09 -14.33
C THR A 22 -28.11 6.80 -13.00
N SER A 23 -27.40 6.14 -12.06
CA SER A 23 -27.09 6.77 -10.77
C SER A 23 -26.18 7.98 -10.97
N ARG A 24 -26.45 9.03 -10.19
CA ARG A 24 -25.59 10.22 -10.19
C ARG A 24 -24.25 9.88 -9.56
N THR A 25 -23.19 10.26 -10.23
CA THR A 25 -21.86 10.30 -9.66
C THR A 25 -21.55 11.73 -9.18
N ARG A 26 -20.66 11.85 -8.19
CA ARG A 26 -20.17 13.14 -7.71
C ARG A 26 -18.67 13.09 -7.63
N ILE A 27 -18.03 14.21 -7.94
CA ILE A 27 -16.58 14.37 -7.87
C ILE A 27 -16.25 15.26 -6.68
N PHE A 28 -15.30 14.81 -5.87
CA PHE A 28 -14.78 15.55 -4.73
C PHE A 28 -13.27 15.72 -4.88
N ARG A 29 -12.72 16.76 -4.26
CA ARG A 29 -11.26 16.95 -4.18
C ARG A 29 -10.67 15.98 -3.16
N ASN A 30 -9.54 15.36 -3.49
CA ASN A 30 -8.80 14.48 -2.57
C ASN A 30 -7.98 15.32 -1.58
N THR A 31 -8.68 16.07 -0.75
CA THR A 31 -8.16 16.95 0.31
C THR A 31 -9.01 16.76 1.57
N VAL A 32 -8.50 17.18 2.74
CA VAL A 32 -9.24 17.11 4.01
C VAL A 32 -10.64 17.73 3.86
N LYS A 33 -10.73 18.94 3.27
CA LYS A 33 -12.00 19.62 3.05
C LYS A 33 -12.94 18.82 2.14
N GLY A 34 -12.46 18.34 0.98
CA GLY A 34 -13.30 17.58 0.04
C GLY A 34 -13.77 16.24 0.60
N VAL A 35 -12.96 15.57 1.45
CA VAL A 35 -13.39 14.36 2.15
C VAL A 35 -14.47 14.67 3.20
N HIS A 36 -14.34 15.76 3.95
CA HIS A 36 -15.40 16.18 4.87
C HIS A 36 -16.71 16.55 4.16
N GLU A 37 -16.62 17.24 3.00
CA GLU A 37 -17.79 17.51 2.16
C GLU A 37 -18.47 16.20 1.71
N PHE A 38 -17.71 15.17 1.37
CA PHE A 38 -18.25 13.85 1.05
C PHE A 38 -18.88 13.17 2.26
N ILE A 39 -18.21 13.16 3.42
CA ILE A 39 -18.70 12.53 4.66
C ILE A 39 -20.09 13.09 5.03
N GLN A 40 -20.35 14.38 4.82
CA GLN A 40 -21.66 14.99 5.06
C GLN A 40 -22.78 14.44 4.16
N THR A 41 -22.46 13.75 3.08
CA THR A 41 -23.45 13.18 2.15
C THR A 41 -23.81 11.73 2.42
N ILE A 42 -23.15 11.09 3.39
CA ILE A 42 -23.34 9.68 3.75
C ILE A 42 -23.56 9.51 5.25
N SER A 43 -24.09 8.35 5.64
CA SER A 43 -24.34 8.00 7.04
C SER A 43 -23.65 6.69 7.39
N SER A 44 -23.02 6.63 8.56
CA SER A 44 -22.39 5.40 9.09
C SER A 44 -23.39 4.26 9.31
N ALA A 45 -24.66 4.58 9.56
CA ALA A 45 -25.70 3.58 9.80
C ALA A 45 -26.18 2.88 8.50
N THR A 46 -26.05 3.53 7.35
CA THR A 46 -26.71 3.06 6.12
C THR A 46 -25.76 2.85 4.94
N HIS A 47 -24.53 3.40 4.98
CA HIS A 47 -23.59 3.36 3.87
C HIS A 47 -22.33 2.56 4.21
N HIS A 48 -21.85 1.83 3.21
CA HIS A 48 -20.58 1.10 3.24
C HIS A 48 -19.76 1.53 2.04
N CYS A 49 -18.64 2.19 2.27
CA CYS A 49 -17.76 2.67 1.22
C CYS A 49 -16.83 1.55 0.75
N VAL A 50 -16.76 1.34 -0.56
CA VAL A 50 -15.84 0.38 -1.18
C VAL A 50 -14.90 1.14 -2.11
N LEU A 51 -13.60 0.91 -1.97
CA LEU A 51 -12.57 1.53 -2.81
C LEU A 51 -11.50 0.54 -3.20
N GLU A 52 -10.86 0.84 -4.31
CA GLU A 52 -9.65 0.15 -4.75
C GLU A 52 -8.41 0.71 -4.03
N ALA A 53 -7.48 -0.16 -3.65
CA ALA A 53 -6.21 0.23 -3.02
C ALA A 53 -5.25 0.88 -4.03
N THR A 54 -5.42 2.16 -4.31
CA THR A 54 -4.60 2.96 -5.25
C THR A 54 -3.33 3.55 -4.60
N GLY A 55 -2.66 2.76 -3.78
CA GLY A 55 -1.43 3.16 -3.10
C GLY A 55 -1.67 4.24 -2.05
N ASN A 56 -0.88 5.34 -2.09
CA ASN A 56 -0.97 6.39 -1.08
C ASN A 56 -2.13 7.37 -1.32
N TYR A 57 -2.73 7.40 -2.50
CA TYR A 57 -3.79 8.37 -2.83
C TYR A 57 -5.09 8.11 -2.08
N SER A 58 -5.40 6.86 -1.76
CA SER A 58 -6.57 6.49 -0.97
C SER A 58 -6.38 6.66 0.54
N ALA A 59 -5.14 6.87 1.02
CA ALA A 59 -4.84 6.83 2.46
C ALA A 59 -5.57 7.91 3.26
N LEU A 60 -5.59 9.16 2.75
CA LEU A 60 -6.30 10.27 3.41
C LEU A 60 -7.80 9.98 3.53
N LEU A 61 -8.41 9.53 2.43
CA LEU A 61 -9.83 9.22 2.38
C LEU A 61 -10.19 8.09 3.36
N VAL A 62 -9.42 6.99 3.34
CA VAL A 62 -9.62 5.85 4.25
C VAL A 62 -9.49 6.29 5.71
N TYR A 63 -8.48 7.10 6.03
CA TYR A 63 -8.27 7.59 7.39
C TYR A 63 -9.46 8.42 7.89
N LEU A 64 -9.86 9.45 7.15
CA LEU A 64 -10.94 10.36 7.56
C LEU A 64 -12.32 9.68 7.58
N LEU A 65 -12.59 8.75 6.66
CA LEU A 65 -13.82 7.95 6.71
C LEU A 65 -13.85 7.04 7.94
N SER A 66 -12.73 6.42 8.29
CA SER A 66 -12.61 5.60 9.50
C SER A 66 -12.81 6.41 10.77
N GLU A 67 -12.22 7.60 10.87
CA GLU A 67 -12.40 8.53 11.99
C GLU A 67 -13.88 8.97 12.14
N ALA A 68 -14.59 9.11 11.02
CA ALA A 68 -16.02 9.41 11.00
C ALA A 68 -16.92 8.19 11.29
N GLY A 69 -16.35 7.02 11.58
CA GLY A 69 -17.09 5.78 11.86
C GLY A 69 -17.78 5.18 10.63
N ILE A 70 -17.40 5.59 9.41
CA ILE A 70 -17.96 5.04 8.18
C ILE A 70 -17.32 3.69 7.91
N THR A 71 -18.13 2.68 7.64
CA THR A 71 -17.66 1.35 7.23
C THR A 71 -17.01 1.42 5.85
N ILE A 72 -15.79 0.87 5.75
CA ILE A 72 -14.99 0.91 4.52
C ILE A 72 -14.54 -0.50 4.18
N SER A 73 -14.50 -0.83 2.89
CA SER A 73 -13.72 -1.96 2.36
C SER A 73 -12.69 -1.45 1.38
N LEU A 74 -11.43 -1.82 1.61
CA LEU A 74 -10.30 -1.46 0.75
C LEU A 74 -9.85 -2.71 -0.01
N GLU A 75 -10.19 -2.76 -1.31
CA GLU A 75 -10.04 -3.95 -2.12
C GLU A 75 -8.78 -3.95 -2.98
N ASN A 76 -8.28 -5.16 -3.23
CA ASN A 76 -7.13 -5.33 -4.14
C ASN A 76 -7.53 -4.94 -5.57
N PRO A 77 -6.74 -4.09 -6.27
CA PRO A 77 -6.97 -3.70 -7.66
C PRO A 77 -7.21 -4.88 -8.60
N LEU A 78 -6.54 -6.01 -8.35
CA LEU A 78 -6.71 -7.21 -9.17
C LEU A 78 -8.13 -7.82 -9.04
N LYS A 79 -8.74 -7.75 -7.84
CA LYS A 79 -10.11 -8.23 -7.63
C LYS A 79 -11.10 -7.38 -8.43
N ILE A 80 -10.99 -6.04 -8.34
CA ILE A 80 -11.84 -5.10 -9.07
C ILE A 80 -11.66 -5.29 -10.58
N LYS A 81 -10.41 -5.39 -11.04
CA LYS A 81 -10.10 -5.65 -12.47
C LYS A 81 -10.67 -6.96 -12.99
N ASN A 82 -10.58 -8.04 -12.22
CA ASN A 82 -11.15 -9.33 -12.61
C ASN A 82 -12.68 -9.30 -12.61
N PHE A 83 -13.28 -8.61 -11.63
CA PHE A 83 -14.71 -8.40 -11.59
C PHE A 83 -15.21 -7.59 -12.81
N ALA A 84 -14.48 -6.53 -13.21
CA ALA A 84 -14.75 -5.77 -14.44
C ALA A 84 -14.78 -6.66 -15.68
N ARG A 85 -13.84 -7.62 -15.78
CA ARG A 85 -13.79 -8.59 -16.88
C ARG A 85 -15.01 -9.52 -16.88
N VAL A 86 -15.41 -10.02 -15.72
CA VAL A 86 -16.62 -10.86 -15.58
C VAL A 86 -17.87 -10.07 -16.00
N MET A 87 -17.92 -8.77 -15.68
CA MET A 87 -19.03 -7.89 -16.06
C MET A 87 -18.94 -7.37 -17.50
N LEU A 88 -17.94 -7.80 -18.29
CA LEU A 88 -17.70 -7.39 -19.68
C LEU A 88 -17.67 -5.86 -19.86
N THR A 89 -17.15 -5.16 -18.85
CA THR A 89 -17.02 -3.70 -18.90
C THR A 89 -15.86 -3.32 -19.81
N VAL A 90 -16.15 -2.73 -20.97
CA VAL A 90 -15.16 -2.37 -21.99
C VAL A 90 -14.72 -0.92 -21.86
N ILE A 91 -15.65 -0.03 -21.47
CA ILE A 91 -15.39 1.41 -21.36
C ILE A 91 -14.83 1.72 -19.98
N LYS A 92 -13.74 2.48 -19.95
CA LYS A 92 -13.08 2.92 -18.71
C LYS A 92 -13.18 4.44 -18.57
N THR A 93 -13.93 4.88 -17.57
CA THR A 93 -13.95 6.26 -17.04
C THR A 93 -14.09 6.18 -15.53
N ASP A 94 -13.60 7.20 -14.83
CA ASP A 94 -13.65 7.26 -13.36
C ASP A 94 -15.09 7.07 -12.83
N GLU A 95 -16.10 7.55 -13.57
CA GLU A 95 -17.52 7.38 -13.24
C GLU A 95 -17.99 5.93 -13.38
N ILE A 96 -17.56 5.25 -14.45
CA ILE A 96 -17.89 3.85 -14.69
C ILE A 96 -17.15 2.99 -13.67
N ASP A 97 -15.89 3.31 -13.38
CA ASP A 97 -15.09 2.60 -12.38
C ASP A 97 -15.72 2.75 -10.98
N ALA A 98 -16.17 3.94 -10.58
CA ALA A 98 -16.88 4.13 -9.32
C ALA A 98 -18.20 3.31 -9.23
N ARG A 99 -19.01 3.26 -10.30
CA ARG A 99 -20.23 2.43 -10.37
C ARG A 99 -19.91 0.94 -10.32
N LEU A 100 -18.85 0.51 -11.00
CA LEU A 100 -18.38 -0.87 -10.98
C LEU A 100 -17.93 -1.29 -9.58
N ILE A 101 -17.23 -0.41 -8.86
CA ILE A 101 -16.82 -0.63 -7.48
C ILE A 101 -18.06 -0.71 -6.56
N ALA A 102 -19.08 0.13 -6.77
CA ALA A 102 -20.36 0.02 -6.03
C ALA A 102 -21.02 -1.34 -6.29
N LEU A 103 -21.09 -1.76 -7.56
CA LEU A 103 -21.64 -3.07 -7.93
C LEU A 103 -20.85 -4.23 -7.32
N TYR A 104 -19.51 -4.12 -7.31
CA TYR A 104 -18.66 -5.08 -6.60
C TYR A 104 -19.04 -5.17 -5.13
N GLY A 105 -19.23 -4.04 -4.46
CA GLY A 105 -19.70 -3.99 -3.07
C GLY A 105 -21.02 -4.71 -2.87
N GLU A 106 -22.02 -4.44 -3.72
CA GLU A 106 -23.34 -5.07 -3.65
C GLU A 106 -23.29 -6.61 -3.86
N LYS A 107 -22.49 -7.08 -4.82
CA LYS A 107 -22.43 -8.49 -5.18
C LYS A 107 -21.51 -9.32 -4.29
N MET A 108 -20.37 -8.75 -3.91
CA MET A 108 -19.32 -9.47 -3.21
C MET A 108 -19.35 -9.26 -1.69
N GLN A 109 -20.03 -8.22 -1.22
CA GLN A 109 -20.17 -7.87 0.21
C GLN A 109 -18.81 -7.96 0.93
N PRO A 110 -17.81 -7.18 0.49
CA PRO A 110 -16.45 -7.30 1.00
C PRO A 110 -16.37 -6.95 2.48
N GLU A 111 -15.47 -7.65 3.19
CA GLU A 111 -15.28 -7.42 4.61
C GLU A 111 -14.79 -6.00 4.92
N PRO A 112 -15.20 -5.44 6.07
CA PRO A 112 -14.73 -4.15 6.52
C PRO A 112 -13.20 -4.11 6.70
N TYR A 113 -12.60 -3.06 6.18
CA TYR A 113 -11.18 -2.78 6.38
C TYR A 113 -10.93 -2.31 7.82
N LYS A 114 -9.98 -2.95 8.48
CA LYS A 114 -9.51 -2.51 9.80
C LYS A 114 -8.40 -1.49 9.63
N LEU A 115 -8.62 -0.28 10.14
CA LEU A 115 -7.60 0.77 10.11
C LEU A 115 -6.34 0.28 10.82
N ARG A 116 -5.19 0.57 10.22
CA ARG A 116 -3.88 0.25 10.81
C ARG A 116 -3.58 1.22 11.93
N SER A 117 -2.88 0.76 12.97
CA SER A 117 -2.40 1.67 14.02
C SER A 117 -1.46 2.73 13.42
N ASP A 118 -1.44 3.91 14.02
CA ASP A 118 -0.56 5.01 13.60
C ASP A 118 0.91 4.58 13.58
N ALA A 119 1.32 3.77 14.55
CA ALA A 119 2.67 3.20 14.60
C ALA A 119 3.01 2.39 13.33
N ILE A 120 2.09 1.53 12.84
CA ILE A 120 2.28 0.79 11.59
C ILE A 120 2.35 1.72 10.38
N LEU A 121 1.54 2.77 10.35
CA LEU A 121 1.57 3.75 9.26
C LEU A 121 2.91 4.49 9.23
N VAL A 122 3.41 4.94 10.38
CA VAL A 122 4.72 5.62 10.50
C VAL A 122 5.86 4.67 10.14
N LEU A 123 5.86 3.43 10.64
CA LEU A 123 6.86 2.42 10.29
C LEU A 123 6.87 2.14 8.77
N LYS A 124 5.69 2.07 8.13
CA LYS A 124 5.58 1.89 6.68
C LYS A 124 6.18 3.06 5.91
N GLN A 125 5.95 4.31 6.35
CA GLN A 125 6.52 5.51 5.74
C GLN A 125 8.05 5.51 5.86
N LYS A 126 8.59 5.33 7.08
CA LYS A 126 10.04 5.25 7.33
C LYS A 126 10.71 4.17 6.49
N ARG A 127 10.12 2.96 6.43
CA ARG A 127 10.61 1.88 5.60
C ARG A 127 10.61 2.22 4.10
N THR A 128 9.59 2.93 3.63
CA THR A 128 9.49 3.34 2.22
C THR A 128 10.59 4.33 1.87
N VAL A 129 10.82 5.35 2.71
CA VAL A 129 11.89 6.33 2.56
C VAL A 129 13.26 5.65 2.62
N LEU A 130 13.50 4.81 3.63
CA LEU A 130 14.74 4.05 3.78
C LEU A 130 15.07 3.22 2.54
N ARG A 131 14.08 2.51 1.98
CA ARG A 131 14.26 1.74 0.75
C ARG A 131 14.65 2.62 -0.44
N GLN A 132 14.08 3.81 -0.55
CA GLN A 132 14.40 4.76 -1.61
C GLN A 132 15.81 5.32 -1.45
N LEU A 133 16.22 5.70 -0.24
CA LEU A 133 17.59 6.16 0.04
C LEU A 133 18.63 5.09 -0.29
N LYS A 134 18.38 3.82 0.08
CA LYS A 134 19.26 2.69 -0.27
C LYS A 134 19.39 2.48 -1.79
N LYS A 135 18.28 2.63 -2.54
CA LYS A 135 18.32 2.58 -4.02
C LYS A 135 19.15 3.70 -4.60
N GLN A 136 19.00 4.94 -4.10
CA GLN A 136 19.79 6.09 -4.52
C GLN A 136 21.28 5.90 -4.22
N LEU A 137 21.62 5.40 -3.02
CA LEU A 137 22.99 5.10 -2.66
C LEU A 137 23.62 4.08 -3.60
N THR A 138 22.92 2.99 -3.90
CA THR A 138 23.39 1.97 -4.86
C THR A 138 23.61 2.56 -6.25
N ALA A 139 22.65 3.35 -6.75
CA ALA A 139 22.79 4.01 -8.06
C ALA A 139 23.97 4.98 -8.10
N THR A 140 24.17 5.77 -7.02
CA THR A 140 25.28 6.73 -6.93
C THR A 140 26.66 6.01 -6.84
N ARG A 141 26.73 4.90 -6.11
CA ARG A 141 27.95 4.07 -6.05
C ARG A 141 28.28 3.44 -7.40
N ASN A 142 27.28 2.93 -8.11
CA ASN A 142 27.43 2.38 -9.46
C ASN A 142 27.93 3.47 -10.45
N LEU A 143 27.35 4.69 -10.36
CA LEU A 143 27.83 5.82 -11.14
C LEU A 143 29.32 6.12 -10.83
N LYS A 144 29.70 6.18 -9.55
CA LYS A 144 31.12 6.36 -9.17
C LYS A 144 32.01 5.30 -9.82
N GLY A 145 31.65 4.02 -9.67
CA GLY A 145 32.43 2.92 -10.25
C GLY A 145 32.55 2.99 -11.78
N SER A 146 31.46 3.42 -12.47
CA SER A 146 31.52 3.60 -13.94
C SER A 146 32.40 4.78 -14.37
N MET A 147 32.51 5.81 -13.55
CA MET A 147 33.39 6.96 -13.84
C MET A 147 34.85 6.68 -13.51
N GLU A 148 35.15 5.80 -12.53
CA GLU A 148 36.51 5.45 -12.13
C GLU A 148 37.29 4.64 -13.20
N VAL A 149 36.60 4.02 -14.16
CA VAL A 149 37.23 3.30 -15.28
C VAL A 149 37.55 4.20 -16.49
N LEU A 150 37.13 5.48 -16.46
CA LEU A 150 37.42 6.43 -17.53
C LEU A 150 38.91 6.83 -17.50
N PRO A 151 39.50 7.17 -18.64
CA PRO A 151 40.89 7.64 -18.71
C PRO A 151 41.15 8.90 -17.87
N PHE A 152 40.12 9.69 -17.66
CA PHE A 152 40.14 10.89 -16.82
C PHE A 152 38.79 11.04 -16.08
N PHE A 153 38.86 11.23 -14.77
CA PHE A 153 37.71 11.51 -13.92
C PHE A 153 37.88 12.92 -13.30
N ASP A 154 37.05 13.85 -13.69
CA ASP A 154 37.11 15.23 -13.19
C ASP A 154 37.05 15.26 -11.65
N PRO A 155 38.02 15.91 -10.98
CA PRO A 155 38.07 15.90 -9.50
C PRO A 155 36.87 16.55 -8.83
N LYS A 156 36.22 17.54 -9.48
CA LYS A 156 35.01 18.19 -8.93
C LYS A 156 33.82 17.24 -9.01
N CYS A 157 33.66 16.52 -10.13
CA CYS A 157 32.65 15.49 -10.27
C CYS A 157 32.83 14.37 -9.24
N LYS A 158 34.08 13.87 -9.07
CA LYS A 158 34.41 12.85 -8.05
C LYS A 158 34.02 13.31 -6.66
N LYS A 159 34.44 14.51 -6.25
CA LYS A 159 34.14 15.08 -4.94
C LYS A 159 32.64 15.24 -4.71
N THR A 160 31.87 15.64 -5.76
CA THR A 160 30.42 15.79 -5.67
C THR A 160 29.73 14.44 -5.41
N ILE A 161 30.13 13.39 -6.15
CA ILE A 161 29.58 12.04 -5.98
C ILE A 161 29.92 11.50 -4.58
N GLU A 162 31.15 11.67 -4.11
CA GLU A 162 31.57 11.23 -2.78
C GLU A 162 30.81 11.92 -1.64
N LYS A 163 30.58 13.24 -1.76
CA LYS A 163 29.73 13.98 -0.81
C LYS A 163 28.28 13.47 -0.81
N THR A 164 27.73 13.17 -1.99
CA THR A 164 26.38 12.62 -2.11
C THR A 164 26.30 11.24 -1.47
N ILE A 165 27.28 10.37 -1.67
CA ILE A 165 27.36 9.05 -1.03
C ILE A 165 27.37 9.21 0.51
N ALA A 166 28.27 10.03 1.04
CA ALA A 166 28.40 10.26 2.48
C ALA A 166 27.10 10.84 3.10
N PHE A 167 26.44 11.75 2.38
CA PHE A 167 25.13 12.28 2.79
C PHE A 167 24.07 11.18 2.86
N LEU A 168 23.94 10.36 1.80
CA LEU A 168 22.97 9.26 1.75
C LEU A 168 23.23 8.23 2.85
N GLU A 169 24.49 7.86 3.09
CA GLU A 169 24.88 6.94 4.17
C GLU A 169 24.45 7.47 5.56
N LYS A 170 24.68 8.75 5.82
CA LYS A 170 24.25 9.41 7.07
C LYS A 170 22.72 9.37 7.22
N GLN A 171 21.97 9.70 6.16
CA GLN A 171 20.52 9.68 6.19
C GLN A 171 19.97 8.25 6.39
N ILE A 172 20.55 7.26 5.73
CA ILE A 172 20.19 5.85 5.88
C ILE A 172 20.38 5.41 7.33
N LYS A 173 21.56 5.69 7.91
CA LYS A 173 21.86 5.33 9.30
C LYS A 173 20.84 5.93 10.27
N GLY A 174 20.58 7.23 10.18
CA GLY A 174 19.59 7.90 11.04
C GLY A 174 18.18 7.32 10.90
N MET A 175 17.76 7.03 9.65
CA MET A 175 16.45 6.44 9.40
C MET A 175 16.34 4.99 9.90
N GLU A 176 17.43 4.21 9.86
CA GLU A 176 17.50 2.86 10.44
C GLU A 176 17.38 2.90 11.96
N GLU A 177 18.08 3.83 12.63
CA GLU A 177 18.00 4.02 14.07
C GLU A 177 16.58 4.42 14.53
N GLU A 178 15.96 5.37 13.83
CA GLU A 178 14.58 5.79 14.12
C GLU A 178 13.56 4.66 13.89
N LEU A 179 13.71 3.91 12.80
CA LEU A 179 12.85 2.75 12.50
C LEU A 179 12.99 1.68 13.57
N ALA A 180 14.23 1.40 14.00
CA ALA A 180 14.52 0.43 15.05
C ALA A 180 13.92 0.85 16.41
N SER A 181 14.11 2.12 16.79
CA SER A 181 13.59 2.68 18.03
C SER A 181 12.06 2.62 18.10
N LEU A 182 11.38 3.04 17.03
CA LEU A 182 9.92 2.99 16.95
C LEU A 182 9.40 1.54 16.99
N ALA A 183 10.02 0.64 16.22
CA ALA A 183 9.61 -0.75 16.20
C ALA A 183 9.84 -1.43 17.55
N GLN A 184 10.94 -1.11 18.24
CA GLN A 184 11.24 -1.65 19.57
C GLN A 184 10.29 -1.08 20.64
N GLY A 185 9.90 0.19 20.53
CA GLY A 185 8.95 0.80 21.46
C GLY A 185 7.55 0.17 21.36
N GLU A 186 7.02 0.09 20.14
CA GLU A 186 5.64 -0.31 19.91
C GLU A 186 5.45 -1.85 19.80
N TYR A 187 6.50 -2.59 19.35
CA TYR A 187 6.44 -4.02 19.03
C TYR A 187 7.58 -4.82 19.66
N LYS A 188 7.97 -4.45 20.90
CA LYS A 188 9.13 -5.03 21.60
C LYS A 188 9.13 -6.55 21.54
N LYS A 189 8.03 -7.19 21.97
CA LYS A 189 7.94 -8.65 22.03
C LYS A 189 8.15 -9.31 20.65
N GLN A 190 7.54 -8.76 19.62
CA GLN A 190 7.69 -9.25 18.25
C GLN A 190 9.11 -9.01 17.72
N MET A 191 9.68 -7.84 18.02
CA MET A 191 11.06 -7.51 17.64
C MET A 191 12.06 -8.47 18.27
N ASP A 192 11.97 -8.72 19.59
CA ASP A 192 12.85 -9.62 20.33
C ASP A 192 12.76 -11.05 19.78
N LEU A 193 11.52 -11.54 19.52
CA LEU A 193 11.30 -12.86 18.93
C LEU A 193 11.88 -12.99 17.51
N LEU A 194 11.67 -11.98 16.67
CA LEU A 194 12.18 -12.01 15.29
C LEU A 194 13.69 -11.91 15.22
N THR A 195 14.30 -11.03 16.01
CA THR A 195 15.76 -10.83 16.01
C THR A 195 16.52 -11.95 16.70
N SER A 196 15.86 -12.81 17.50
CA SER A 196 16.47 -14.03 18.01
C SER A 196 16.75 -15.08 16.94
N ILE A 197 16.07 -14.97 15.78
CA ILE A 197 16.26 -15.88 14.65
C ILE A 197 17.51 -15.46 13.87
N LYS A 198 18.49 -16.36 13.75
CA LYS A 198 19.72 -16.10 12.98
C LYS A 198 19.40 -15.66 11.54
N GLY A 199 19.92 -14.51 11.14
CA GLY A 199 19.69 -13.91 9.80
C GLY A 199 18.54 -12.89 9.75
N ILE A 200 17.73 -12.74 10.80
CA ILE A 200 16.73 -11.69 10.89
C ILE A 200 17.30 -10.52 11.70
N GLY A 201 17.77 -9.51 10.99
CA GLY A 201 18.17 -8.24 11.60
C GLY A 201 16.98 -7.30 11.82
N VAL A 202 17.22 -6.20 12.54
CA VAL A 202 16.19 -5.19 12.92
C VAL A 202 15.39 -4.68 11.71
N THR A 203 16.04 -4.38 10.59
CA THR A 203 15.38 -3.90 9.37
C THR A 203 14.40 -4.93 8.78
N LEU A 204 14.78 -6.21 8.79
CA LEU A 204 13.89 -7.28 8.30
C LEU A 204 12.77 -7.54 9.29
N ALA A 205 13.06 -7.55 10.59
CA ALA A 205 12.04 -7.67 11.64
C ALA A 205 10.98 -6.55 11.53
N ALA A 206 11.41 -5.29 11.44
CA ALA A 206 10.49 -4.17 11.23
C ALA A 206 9.70 -4.29 9.90
N ALA A 207 10.32 -4.83 8.84
CA ALA A 207 9.63 -5.08 7.58
C ALA A 207 8.52 -6.13 7.73
N LEU A 208 8.76 -7.20 8.47
CA LEU A 208 7.76 -8.23 8.77
C LEU A 208 6.62 -7.67 9.64
N ILE A 209 6.94 -6.89 10.65
CA ILE A 209 5.93 -6.22 11.50
C ILE A 209 5.00 -5.34 10.64
N VAL A 210 5.58 -4.51 9.75
CA VAL A 210 4.78 -3.66 8.84
C VAL A 210 3.93 -4.50 7.88
N ALA A 211 4.49 -5.57 7.31
CA ALA A 211 3.79 -6.42 6.34
C ALA A 211 2.62 -7.20 6.97
N THR A 212 2.77 -7.59 8.24
CA THR A 212 1.82 -8.43 8.96
C THR A 212 0.90 -7.64 9.91
N GLY A 213 1.09 -6.32 10.00
CA GLY A 213 0.39 -5.49 11.01
C GLY A 213 0.67 -5.93 12.44
N GLY A 214 1.94 -6.23 12.75
CA GLY A 214 2.29 -6.81 14.04
C GLY A 214 1.79 -8.26 14.23
N PHE A 215 1.63 -9.00 13.13
CA PHE A 215 1.08 -10.36 13.06
C PHE A 215 -0.43 -10.45 13.36
N THR A 216 -1.17 -9.38 13.09
CA THR A 216 -2.63 -9.37 13.28
C THR A 216 -3.44 -9.59 11.98
N TYR A 217 -2.78 -9.59 10.79
CA TYR A 217 -3.48 -9.68 9.50
C TYR A 217 -3.63 -11.11 8.99
N PHE A 218 -3.00 -12.08 9.62
CA PHE A 218 -2.97 -13.48 9.16
C PHE A 218 -3.31 -14.41 10.30
N ASP A 219 -4.27 -15.30 10.09
CA ASP A 219 -4.68 -16.28 11.09
C ASP A 219 -3.68 -17.43 11.20
N ASN A 220 -2.88 -17.67 10.17
CA ASN A 220 -1.92 -18.78 10.14
C ASN A 220 -0.73 -18.53 9.19
N ALA A 221 0.32 -19.33 9.35
CA ALA A 221 1.53 -19.24 8.55
C ALA A 221 1.31 -19.48 7.05
N LYS A 222 0.31 -20.27 6.64
CA LYS A 222 0.02 -20.55 5.22
C LYS A 222 -0.50 -19.29 4.51
N GLN A 223 -1.32 -18.49 5.18
CA GLN A 223 -1.76 -17.20 4.63
C GLN A 223 -0.58 -16.24 4.47
N LEU A 224 0.30 -16.17 5.48
CA LEU A 224 1.50 -15.31 5.42
C LEU A 224 2.45 -15.74 4.31
N THR A 225 2.75 -17.04 4.16
CA THR A 225 3.66 -17.54 3.11
C THR A 225 3.10 -17.29 1.71
N ARG A 226 1.79 -17.42 1.51
CA ARG A 226 1.13 -17.03 0.24
C ARG A 226 1.25 -15.53 -0.03
N TYR A 227 1.00 -14.70 0.98
CA TYR A 227 1.13 -13.24 0.86
C TYR A 227 2.57 -12.81 0.50
N LEU A 228 3.57 -13.48 1.06
CA LEU A 228 4.98 -13.24 0.79
C LEU A 228 5.47 -13.86 -0.55
N GLY A 229 4.61 -14.60 -1.25
CA GLY A 229 4.99 -15.28 -2.49
C GLY A 229 5.94 -16.47 -2.30
N LEU A 230 6.00 -17.02 -1.08
CA LEU A 230 6.86 -18.14 -0.72
C LEU A 230 6.17 -19.50 -0.91
N SER A 231 4.85 -19.53 -1.11
CA SER A 231 4.11 -20.76 -1.37
C SER A 231 4.20 -21.12 -2.86
N PRO A 232 4.58 -22.34 -3.22
CA PRO A 232 4.54 -22.79 -4.59
C PRO A 232 3.09 -22.76 -5.11
N THR A 233 2.91 -22.25 -6.32
CA THR A 233 1.63 -22.32 -7.04
C THR A 233 1.61 -23.57 -7.88
N TYR A 234 0.71 -24.50 -7.56
CA TYR A 234 0.50 -25.67 -8.39
C TYR A 234 -0.61 -25.33 -9.41
N GLN A 235 -0.30 -25.51 -10.69
CA GLN A 235 -1.31 -25.55 -11.74
C GLN A 235 -1.37 -26.97 -12.26
N GLN A 236 -2.44 -27.69 -11.94
CA GLN A 236 -2.77 -29.00 -12.50
C GLN A 236 -4.04 -28.88 -13.31
N SER A 237 -3.99 -29.28 -14.57
CA SER A 237 -5.16 -29.40 -15.42
C SER A 237 -5.11 -30.76 -16.12
N GLY A 238 -5.90 -31.72 -15.62
CA GLY A 238 -5.92 -33.09 -16.11
C GLY A 238 -4.56 -33.78 -16.11
N THR A 239 -4.29 -34.56 -17.16
CA THR A 239 -2.99 -35.25 -17.33
C THR A 239 -1.96 -34.45 -18.12
N SER A 240 -2.33 -33.30 -18.67
CA SER A 240 -1.52 -32.56 -19.65
C SER A 240 -0.76 -31.32 -19.12
N VAL A 241 -1.12 -30.79 -17.95
CA VAL A 241 -0.44 -29.62 -17.36
C VAL A 241 -0.03 -29.92 -15.94
N ASN A 242 1.28 -30.04 -15.72
CA ASN A 242 1.90 -30.21 -14.41
C ASN A 242 3.03 -29.19 -14.28
N VAL A 243 2.70 -27.94 -13.92
CA VAL A 243 3.68 -26.89 -13.67
C VAL A 243 3.88 -26.78 -12.15
N LYS A 244 5.11 -27.07 -11.71
CA LYS A 244 5.54 -26.87 -10.33
C LYS A 244 6.04 -25.46 -10.13
#